data_4de280c5d1b2c0416bb5fc12df486264
#
_entry.id   4de280c5d1b2c0416bb5fc12df486264
#
_cell.length_a   1.000
_cell.length_b   1.000
_cell.length_c   1.000
_cell.angle_alpha   90.00
_cell.angle_beta   90.00
_cell.angle_gamma   90.00
#
_symmetry.space_group_name_H-M   'P 1'
#
loop_
_entity.id
_entity.type
_entity.pdbx_description
1 polymer ?
#
loop_
_entity_poly.entity_id
_entity_poly.type
_entity_poly.pdbx_seq_one_letter_code
_entity_poly.pdbx_strand_id
1 'polypeptide(L)'
;MESEFKKQMLELYKQSNPKWTAEDLQKANNTYDKLKEKYNFKKSTEYKVPDDYAAKLAAVPKFEKLDATTRHKIFWNIARNENPNYQVPERLHDVFRNIIADVFDAKGVLIVGGVGTGKTLLIRNLQKAIKSEGKRLRLCSVPEIEQTLRMDNDADYSLWDTGDICFDDLGTENESNIYGNRVMVMTELIYRRYNRYQQSGLCTHFTTNLMPDEIKDKYGSRVHDRLMEMCTTYVLTGGSYRIK
;
A
#
# COMPACT_ATOMS: atom_id res chain seq x y z
N MET A 1 4.72 -3.43 -35.78
CA MET A 1 4.29 -2.35 -34.84
C MET A 1 4.00 -2.90 -33.43
N GLU A 2 3.13 -3.90 -33.27
CA GLU A 2 2.82 -4.50 -31.96
C GLU A 2 4.04 -5.19 -31.32
N SER A 3 4.95 -5.76 -32.09
CA SER A 3 6.17 -6.41 -31.61
C SER A 3 7.21 -5.40 -31.08
N GLU A 4 7.24 -4.19 -31.64
CA GLU A 4 8.18 -3.13 -31.29
C GLU A 4 7.78 -2.44 -29.98
N PHE A 5 6.50 -2.13 -29.80
CA PHE A 5 5.96 -1.61 -28.54
C PHE A 5 6.19 -2.58 -27.38
N LYS A 6 5.95 -3.88 -27.63
CA LYS A 6 6.16 -4.94 -26.66
C LYS A 6 7.64 -5.06 -26.27
N LYS A 7 8.57 -4.91 -27.20
CA LYS A 7 10.01 -4.86 -26.96
C LYS A 7 10.42 -3.64 -26.11
N GLN A 8 9.92 -2.48 -26.47
CA GLN A 8 10.21 -1.24 -25.74
C GLN A 8 9.68 -1.29 -24.30
N MET A 9 8.45 -1.80 -24.11
CA MET A 9 7.90 -2.00 -22.77
C MET A 9 8.72 -2.97 -21.93
N LEU A 10 9.16 -4.09 -22.53
CA LEU A 10 10.02 -5.07 -21.86
C LEU A 10 11.39 -4.51 -21.49
N GLU A 11 11.98 -3.65 -22.31
CA GLU A 11 13.23 -2.96 -22.00
C GLU A 11 13.05 -1.93 -20.86
N LEU A 12 11.96 -1.17 -20.87
CA LEU A 12 11.61 -0.27 -19.78
C LEU A 12 11.38 -1.01 -18.46
N TYR A 13 10.72 -2.16 -18.50
CA TYR A 13 10.55 -3.01 -17.31
C TYR A 13 11.88 -3.56 -16.80
N LYS A 14 12.80 -3.95 -17.68
CA LYS A 14 14.17 -4.37 -17.31
C LYS A 14 14.96 -3.24 -16.65
N GLN A 15 14.87 -2.04 -17.19
CA GLN A 15 15.57 -0.87 -16.64
C GLN A 15 15.02 -0.46 -15.26
N SER A 16 13.70 -0.61 -15.08
CA SER A 16 13.03 -0.30 -13.80
C SER A 16 13.22 -1.38 -12.73
N ASN A 17 13.52 -2.61 -13.16
CA ASN A 17 13.68 -3.78 -12.29
C ASN A 17 14.91 -4.61 -12.69
N PRO A 18 16.12 -4.14 -12.38
CA PRO A 18 17.37 -4.79 -12.83
C PRO A 18 17.59 -6.20 -12.25
N LYS A 19 16.76 -6.64 -11.29
CA LYS A 19 16.78 -8.01 -10.73
C LYS A 19 15.88 -9.00 -11.46
N TRP A 20 15.08 -8.56 -12.45
CA TRP A 20 14.20 -9.45 -13.19
C TRP A 20 14.98 -10.36 -14.12
N THR A 21 14.68 -11.64 -14.05
CA THR A 21 15.24 -12.67 -14.94
C THR A 21 14.49 -12.72 -16.26
N ALA A 22 15.05 -13.39 -17.26
CA ALA A 22 14.35 -13.65 -18.52
C ALA A 22 13.02 -14.39 -18.31
N GLU A 23 12.95 -15.23 -17.27
CA GLU A 23 11.75 -15.99 -16.93
C GLU A 23 10.64 -15.10 -16.34
N ASP A 24 10.99 -14.10 -15.54
CA ASP A 24 10.05 -13.10 -15.00
C ASP A 24 9.44 -12.25 -16.12
N LEU A 25 10.27 -11.88 -17.10
CA LEU A 25 9.83 -11.16 -18.28
C LEU A 25 8.90 -12.00 -19.16
N GLN A 26 9.14 -13.30 -19.25
CA GLN A 26 8.29 -14.21 -20.01
C GLN A 26 6.94 -14.44 -19.31
N LYS A 27 6.92 -14.51 -17.97
CA LYS A 27 5.68 -14.57 -17.17
C LYS A 27 4.86 -13.27 -17.30
N ALA A 28 5.50 -12.11 -17.23
CA ALA A 28 4.84 -10.82 -17.44
C ALA A 28 4.22 -10.71 -18.85
N ASN A 29 4.92 -11.20 -19.86
CA ASN A 29 4.48 -11.26 -21.24
C ASN A 29 3.25 -12.15 -21.42
N ASN A 30 3.28 -13.36 -20.85
CA ASN A 30 2.15 -14.30 -20.88
C ASN A 30 0.92 -13.77 -20.15
N THR A 31 1.13 -13.01 -19.08
CA THR A 31 0.05 -12.35 -18.33
C THR A 31 -0.58 -11.23 -19.16
N TYR A 32 0.23 -10.42 -19.83
CA TYR A 32 -0.25 -9.39 -20.76
C TYR A 32 -1.10 -9.98 -21.90
N ASP A 33 -0.62 -11.06 -22.55
CA ASP A 33 -1.33 -11.71 -23.64
C ASP A 33 -2.67 -12.32 -23.16
N LYS A 34 -2.72 -12.94 -21.97
CA LYS A 34 -3.96 -13.44 -21.33
C LYS A 34 -4.94 -12.33 -21.00
N LEU A 35 -4.46 -11.19 -20.48
CA LEU A 35 -5.30 -10.04 -20.19
C LEU A 35 -5.86 -9.41 -21.47
N LYS A 36 -5.07 -9.35 -22.52
CA LYS A 36 -5.51 -8.88 -23.84
C LYS A 36 -6.64 -9.73 -24.42
N GLU A 37 -6.55 -11.06 -24.30
CA GLU A 37 -7.60 -11.98 -24.73
C GLU A 37 -8.86 -11.87 -23.87
N LYS A 38 -8.69 -11.83 -22.54
CA LYS A 38 -9.81 -11.78 -21.58
C LYS A 38 -10.64 -10.49 -21.69
N TYR A 39 -10.00 -9.36 -21.90
CA TYR A 39 -10.68 -8.05 -21.91
C TYR A 39 -10.99 -7.51 -23.30
N ASN A 40 -10.74 -8.32 -24.34
CA ASN A 40 -11.09 -8.01 -25.73
C ASN A 40 -10.82 -6.53 -26.05
N PHE A 41 -9.58 -6.09 -25.77
CA PHE A 41 -9.18 -4.71 -26.03
C PHE A 41 -9.41 -4.44 -27.50
N LYS A 42 -10.61 -3.93 -27.85
CA LYS A 42 -10.88 -3.35 -29.15
C LYS A 42 -9.71 -2.41 -29.44
N LYS A 43 -9.06 -2.58 -30.60
CA LYS A 43 -8.02 -1.69 -31.10
C LYS A 43 -8.41 -0.25 -30.79
N SER A 44 -7.99 0.24 -29.63
CA SER A 44 -7.98 1.67 -29.41
C SER A 44 -6.98 2.19 -30.44
N THR A 45 -7.43 3.10 -31.25
CA THR A 45 -6.67 3.92 -32.18
C THR A 45 -5.22 4.01 -31.72
N GLU A 46 -4.29 3.63 -32.61
CA GLU A 46 -2.83 3.59 -32.43
C GLU A 46 -2.35 4.65 -31.43
N TYR A 47 -2.06 4.20 -30.19
CA TYR A 47 -1.37 5.06 -29.25
C TYR A 47 0.09 5.14 -29.73
N LYS A 48 0.40 6.17 -30.53
CA LYS A 48 1.79 6.51 -30.80
C LYS A 48 2.38 7.07 -29.52
N VAL A 49 3.35 6.34 -28.96
CA VAL A 49 4.20 6.94 -27.91
C VAL A 49 4.76 8.22 -28.51
N PRO A 50 4.51 9.39 -27.92
CA PRO A 50 5.04 10.64 -28.44
C PRO A 50 6.56 10.56 -28.56
N ASP A 51 7.13 11.08 -29.66
CA ASP A 51 8.58 11.06 -29.89
C ASP A 51 9.38 11.71 -28.74
N ASP A 52 8.72 12.56 -27.95
CA ASP A 52 9.27 13.24 -26.78
C ASP A 52 9.06 12.47 -25.45
N TYR A 53 8.47 11.26 -25.48
CA TYR A 53 8.17 10.50 -24.26
C TYR A 53 9.43 10.12 -23.46
N ALA A 54 10.49 9.73 -24.16
CA ALA A 54 11.79 9.45 -23.53
C ALA A 54 12.38 10.72 -22.89
N ALA A 55 12.25 11.87 -23.55
CA ALA A 55 12.67 13.16 -23.01
C ALA A 55 11.79 13.59 -21.81
N LYS A 56 10.48 13.35 -21.88
CA LYS A 56 9.56 13.58 -20.75
C LYS A 56 9.82 12.66 -19.57
N LEU A 57 10.16 11.38 -19.79
CA LEU A 57 10.59 10.47 -18.74
C LEU A 57 11.92 10.90 -18.11
N ALA A 58 12.87 11.37 -18.91
CA ALA A 58 14.14 11.90 -18.41
C ALA A 58 13.97 13.22 -17.63
N ALA A 59 12.92 13.99 -17.95
CA ALA A 59 12.55 15.23 -17.27
C ALA A 59 11.73 15.02 -15.99
N VAL A 60 11.32 13.78 -15.67
CA VAL A 60 10.69 13.48 -14.38
C VAL A 60 11.70 13.80 -13.27
N PRO A 61 11.34 14.69 -12.33
CA PRO A 61 12.24 15.03 -11.23
C PRO A 61 12.73 13.77 -10.54
N LYS A 62 14.05 13.57 -10.51
CA LYS A 62 14.65 12.53 -9.67
C LYS A 62 14.51 13.01 -8.23
N PHE A 63 13.60 12.39 -7.51
CA PHE A 63 13.46 12.66 -6.09
C PHE A 63 14.65 12.04 -5.36
N GLU A 64 15.39 12.87 -4.64
CA GLU A 64 16.47 12.39 -3.78
C GLU A 64 15.90 11.88 -2.45
N LYS A 65 16.54 10.85 -1.92
CA LYS A 65 16.22 10.35 -0.58
C LYS A 65 16.60 11.40 0.45
N LEU A 66 15.60 11.89 1.21
CA LEU A 66 15.80 12.88 2.24
C LEU A 66 16.43 12.26 3.49
N ASP A 67 17.17 13.08 4.26
CA ASP A 67 17.65 12.67 5.58
C ASP A 67 16.50 12.57 6.60
N ALA A 68 16.73 11.81 7.67
CA ALA A 68 15.71 11.54 8.69
C ALA A 68 15.16 12.81 9.35
N THR A 69 16.02 13.83 9.56
CA THR A 69 15.62 15.10 10.17
C THR A 69 14.67 15.87 9.26
N THR A 70 14.99 15.93 7.98
CA THR A 70 14.16 16.60 6.95
C THR A 70 12.81 15.90 6.79
N ARG A 71 12.77 14.55 6.72
CA ARG A 71 11.54 13.77 6.69
C ARG A 71 10.64 14.06 7.89
N HIS A 72 11.23 14.10 9.06
CA HIS A 72 10.54 14.41 10.31
C HIS A 72 9.96 15.83 10.29
N LYS A 73 10.74 16.83 9.88
CA LYS A 73 10.28 18.23 9.73
C LYS A 73 9.10 18.34 8.74
N ILE A 74 9.19 17.67 7.58
CA ILE A 74 8.10 17.67 6.57
C ILE A 74 6.82 17.08 7.17
N PHE A 75 6.91 15.92 7.84
CA PHE A 75 5.76 15.32 8.49
C PHE A 75 5.09 16.27 9.49
N TRP A 76 5.86 16.89 10.39
CA TRP A 76 5.32 17.78 11.42
C TRP A 76 4.75 19.07 10.84
N ASN A 77 5.35 19.62 9.80
CA ASN A 77 4.80 20.79 9.09
C ASN A 77 3.43 20.45 8.48
N ILE A 78 3.31 19.30 7.83
CA ILE A 78 2.03 18.85 7.25
C ILE A 78 1.00 18.63 8.36
N ALA A 79 1.36 17.91 9.41
CA ALA A 79 0.46 17.62 10.53
C ALA A 79 -0.09 18.89 11.20
N ARG A 80 0.75 19.89 11.42
CA ARG A 80 0.36 21.18 12.02
C ARG A 80 -0.42 22.08 11.06
N ASN A 81 -0.13 22.03 9.78
CA ASN A 81 -0.91 22.78 8.78
C ASN A 81 -2.33 22.23 8.64
N GLU A 82 -2.50 20.89 8.74
CA GLU A 82 -3.82 20.25 8.72
C GLU A 82 -4.61 20.47 10.03
N ASN A 83 -3.90 20.42 11.14
CA ASN A 83 -4.45 20.67 12.46
C ASN A 83 -3.45 21.44 13.33
N PRO A 84 -3.60 22.76 13.51
CA PRO A 84 -2.69 23.57 14.33
C PRO A 84 -2.54 23.08 15.78
N ASN A 85 -3.54 22.37 16.29
CA ASN A 85 -3.54 21.79 17.64
C ASN A 85 -3.01 20.33 17.65
N TYR A 86 -2.43 19.85 16.53
CA TYR A 86 -1.89 18.50 16.47
C TYR A 86 -0.72 18.35 17.45
N GLN A 87 -0.95 17.59 18.49
CA GLN A 87 0.02 17.30 19.54
C GLN A 87 0.11 15.80 19.74
N VAL A 88 1.31 15.33 20.00
CA VAL A 88 1.60 13.94 20.33
C VAL A 88 2.24 13.92 21.72
N PRO A 89 1.77 13.09 22.65
CA PRO A 89 2.41 12.95 23.94
C PRO A 89 3.89 12.59 23.81
N GLU A 90 4.72 13.15 24.68
CA GLU A 90 6.18 12.96 24.63
C GLU A 90 6.58 11.47 24.58
N ARG A 91 5.91 10.62 25.38
CA ARG A 91 6.12 9.17 25.38
C ARG A 91 5.95 8.48 24.02
N LEU A 92 5.27 9.11 23.06
CA LEU A 92 5.05 8.59 21.71
C LEU A 92 5.97 9.23 20.66
N HIS A 93 6.81 10.19 21.02
CA HIS A 93 7.67 10.87 20.05
C HIS A 93 8.62 9.91 19.34
N ASP A 94 9.23 8.96 20.06
CA ASP A 94 10.11 7.96 19.46
C ASP A 94 9.34 6.97 18.59
N VAL A 95 8.14 6.57 19.02
CA VAL A 95 7.24 5.72 18.22
C VAL A 95 6.91 6.40 16.91
N PHE A 96 6.52 7.67 16.92
CA PHE A 96 6.25 8.44 15.71
C PHE A 96 7.48 8.60 14.83
N ARG A 97 8.65 8.87 15.42
CA ARG A 97 9.92 8.95 14.68
C ARG A 97 10.21 7.67 13.92
N ASN A 98 10.05 6.52 14.56
CA ASN A 98 10.29 5.22 13.96
C ASN A 98 9.26 4.90 12.87
N ILE A 99 7.97 5.17 13.10
CA ILE A 99 6.92 4.98 12.08
C ILE A 99 7.21 5.86 10.84
N ILE A 100 7.58 7.12 11.04
CA ILE A 100 7.95 8.03 9.95
C ILE A 100 9.11 7.45 9.16
N ALA A 101 10.18 7.02 9.83
CA ALA A 101 11.35 6.45 9.19
C ALA A 101 11.00 5.19 8.37
N ASP A 102 10.27 4.25 8.95
CA ASP A 102 9.90 2.99 8.28
C ASP A 102 8.99 3.22 7.08
N VAL A 103 7.98 4.11 7.18
CA VAL A 103 7.10 4.42 6.05
C VAL A 103 7.86 5.11 4.92
N PHE A 104 8.77 6.05 5.24
CA PHE A 104 9.62 6.67 4.23
C PHE A 104 10.60 5.67 3.59
N ASP A 105 11.06 4.67 4.33
CA ASP A 105 11.95 3.62 3.82
C ASP A 105 11.21 2.45 3.13
N ALA A 106 9.89 2.60 2.91
CA ALA A 106 9.02 1.57 2.32
C ALA A 106 9.07 0.24 3.11
N LYS A 107 9.11 0.32 4.44
CA LYS A 107 8.95 -0.82 5.33
C LYS A 107 7.52 -0.87 5.85
N GLY A 108 6.92 -2.04 5.87
CA GLY A 108 5.57 -2.24 6.38
C GLY A 108 5.46 -1.87 7.86
N VAL A 109 4.36 -1.22 8.23
CA VAL A 109 4.04 -0.93 9.63
C VAL A 109 2.64 -1.40 9.98
N LEU A 110 2.50 -1.99 11.16
CA LEU A 110 1.23 -2.33 11.80
C LEU A 110 1.03 -1.40 12.99
N ILE A 111 0.09 -0.45 12.87
CA ILE A 111 -0.18 0.54 13.91
C ILE A 111 -1.38 0.08 14.71
N VAL A 112 -1.12 -0.33 15.95
CA VAL A 112 -2.12 -0.81 16.92
C VAL A 112 -2.50 0.32 17.87
N GLY A 113 -3.79 0.44 18.21
CA GLY A 113 -4.21 1.41 19.25
C GLY A 113 -5.72 1.55 19.32
N GLY A 114 -6.22 1.99 20.45
CA GLY A 114 -7.64 2.20 20.69
C GLY A 114 -8.32 3.17 19.73
N VAL A 115 -9.64 3.23 19.78
CA VAL A 115 -10.42 4.19 19.01
C VAL A 115 -10.04 5.63 19.42
N GLY A 116 -9.82 6.48 18.42
CA GLY A 116 -9.49 7.90 18.66
C GLY A 116 -8.03 8.20 18.97
N THR A 117 -7.12 7.22 18.95
CA THR A 117 -5.67 7.45 19.18
C THR A 117 -4.94 8.10 18.00
N GLY A 118 -5.64 8.44 16.92
CA GLY A 118 -5.08 9.20 15.78
C GLY A 118 -4.39 8.36 14.69
N LYS A 119 -4.55 7.04 14.66
CA LYS A 119 -3.93 6.15 13.66
C LYS A 119 -4.17 6.60 12.21
N THR A 120 -5.44 6.76 11.84
CA THR A 120 -5.84 7.20 10.49
C THR A 120 -5.26 8.57 10.15
N LEU A 121 -5.26 9.52 11.12
CA LEU A 121 -4.69 10.86 10.92
C LEU A 121 -3.17 10.80 10.69
N LEU A 122 -2.47 9.97 11.47
CA LEU A 122 -1.05 9.73 11.28
C LEU A 122 -0.74 9.23 9.86
N ILE A 123 -1.46 8.22 9.40
CA ILE A 123 -1.27 7.69 8.03
C ILE A 123 -1.62 8.72 6.96
N ARG A 124 -2.68 9.51 7.12
CA ARG A 124 -3.03 10.60 6.18
C ARG A 124 -1.92 11.65 6.07
N ASN A 125 -1.31 12.02 7.20
CA ASN A 125 -0.19 12.95 7.20
C ASN A 125 1.05 12.32 6.54
N LEU A 126 1.34 11.05 6.80
CA LEU A 126 2.41 10.30 6.14
C LEU A 126 2.17 10.18 4.63
N GLN A 127 0.95 9.87 4.20
CA GLN A 127 0.57 9.83 2.78
C GLN A 127 0.91 11.14 2.04
N LYS A 128 0.77 12.29 2.72
CA LYS A 128 1.15 13.58 2.16
C LYS A 128 2.66 13.79 2.21
N ALA A 129 3.30 13.40 3.32
CA ALA A 129 4.72 13.61 3.55
C ALA A 129 5.62 12.84 2.58
N ILE A 130 5.32 11.57 2.29
CA ILE A 130 6.17 10.74 1.40
C ILE A 130 6.17 11.22 -0.06
N LYS A 131 5.21 12.09 -0.45
CA LYS A 131 5.21 12.73 -1.78
C LYS A 131 6.45 13.58 -2.00
N SER A 132 7.10 14.07 -0.93
CA SER A 132 8.36 14.81 -1.02
C SER A 132 9.51 13.97 -1.60
N GLU A 133 9.42 12.64 -1.51
CA GLU A 133 10.35 11.70 -2.16
C GLU A 133 9.75 11.05 -3.42
N GLY A 134 8.68 11.62 -4.00
CA GLY A 134 8.01 11.07 -5.18
C GLY A 134 7.24 9.78 -4.95
N LYS A 135 7.10 9.35 -3.71
CA LYS A 135 6.40 8.13 -3.32
C LYS A 135 4.88 8.36 -3.22
N ARG A 136 4.13 7.28 -3.35
CA ARG A 136 2.68 7.29 -3.19
C ARG A 136 2.26 6.17 -2.25
N LEU A 137 1.41 6.51 -1.30
CA LEU A 137 0.75 5.58 -0.41
C LEU A 137 -0.76 5.70 -0.60
N ARG A 138 -1.45 4.61 -0.87
CA ARG A 138 -2.92 4.58 -0.89
C ARG A 138 -3.43 4.23 0.51
N LEU A 139 -4.40 4.98 0.97
CA LEU A 139 -5.14 4.66 2.21
C LEU A 139 -6.47 4.06 1.79
N CYS A 140 -6.73 2.84 2.20
CA CYS A 140 -7.94 2.08 1.87
C CYS A 140 -8.63 1.66 3.17
N SER A 141 -9.85 2.10 3.37
CA SER A 141 -10.67 1.70 4.50
C SER A 141 -11.14 0.25 4.32
N VAL A 142 -10.93 -0.59 5.31
CA VAL A 142 -11.33 -2.01 5.26
C VAL A 142 -12.83 -2.17 5.06
N PRO A 143 -13.72 -1.41 5.73
CA PRO A 143 -15.16 -1.44 5.44
C PRO A 143 -15.53 -1.07 3.99
N GLU A 144 -14.84 -0.10 3.38
CA GLU A 144 -15.08 0.29 1.99
C GLU A 144 -14.64 -0.81 1.02
N ILE A 145 -13.53 -1.48 1.28
CA ILE A 145 -13.07 -2.64 0.51
C ILE A 145 -14.11 -3.76 0.56
N GLU A 146 -14.59 -4.07 1.77
CA GLU A 146 -15.61 -5.10 1.97
C GLU A 146 -16.89 -4.75 1.18
N GLN A 147 -17.33 -3.50 1.24
CA GLN A 147 -18.50 -3.05 0.49
C GLN A 147 -18.30 -3.18 -1.02
N THR A 148 -17.13 -2.78 -1.53
CA THR A 148 -16.80 -2.87 -2.96
C THR A 148 -16.86 -4.31 -3.44
N LEU A 149 -16.24 -5.24 -2.70
CA LEU A 149 -16.19 -6.66 -3.07
C LEU A 149 -17.52 -7.38 -2.90
N ARG A 150 -18.42 -6.87 -2.06
CA ARG A 150 -19.80 -7.40 -1.94
C ARG A 150 -20.72 -6.98 -3.10
N MET A 151 -20.47 -5.79 -3.66
CA MET A 151 -21.29 -5.24 -4.76
C MET A 151 -20.89 -5.80 -6.12
N ASP A 152 -19.65 -6.26 -6.25
CA ASP A 152 -19.10 -6.81 -7.48
C ASP A 152 -19.07 -8.33 -7.42
N ASN A 153 -19.94 -8.98 -8.24
CA ASN A 153 -20.00 -10.43 -8.31
C ASN A 153 -18.69 -11.06 -8.86
N ASP A 154 -17.83 -10.29 -9.51
CA ASP A 154 -16.53 -10.71 -10.02
C ASP A 154 -15.36 -10.24 -9.13
N ALA A 155 -15.52 -10.24 -7.81
CA ALA A 155 -14.60 -9.79 -6.78
C ALA A 155 -13.13 -9.64 -7.25
N ASP A 156 -12.80 -8.48 -7.84
CA ASP A 156 -11.46 -8.21 -8.37
C ASP A 156 -10.54 -7.65 -7.28
N TYR A 157 -9.81 -8.54 -6.65
CA TYR A 157 -8.79 -8.18 -5.65
C TYR A 157 -7.57 -7.47 -6.24
N SER A 158 -7.42 -7.45 -7.57
CA SER A 158 -6.23 -6.89 -8.24
C SER A 158 -6.03 -5.40 -7.97
N LEU A 159 -7.11 -4.67 -7.66
CA LEU A 159 -7.05 -3.26 -7.27
C LEU A 159 -6.14 -3.02 -6.06
N TRP A 160 -5.96 -4.01 -5.20
CA TRP A 160 -5.14 -3.91 -3.99
C TRP A 160 -3.83 -4.70 -4.06
N ASP A 161 -3.50 -5.30 -5.21
CA ASP A 161 -2.28 -6.10 -5.41
C ASP A 161 -1.03 -5.25 -5.70
N THR A 162 -1.18 -3.96 -6.01
CA THR A 162 -0.08 -3.13 -6.50
C THR A 162 0.09 -1.83 -5.71
N GLY A 163 1.31 -1.30 -5.70
CA GLY A 163 1.67 -0.05 -5.04
C GLY A 163 1.68 -0.17 -3.51
N ASP A 164 2.20 0.85 -2.85
CA ASP A 164 2.20 0.91 -1.39
C ASP A 164 0.79 1.25 -0.89
N ILE A 165 0.31 0.45 0.03
CA ILE A 165 -1.06 0.52 0.56
C ILE A 165 -1.03 0.53 2.09
N CYS A 166 -1.92 1.31 2.70
CA CYS A 166 -2.33 1.15 4.08
C CYS A 166 -3.79 0.69 4.13
N PHE A 167 -4.04 -0.45 4.73
CA PHE A 167 -5.37 -0.92 5.09
C PHE A 167 -5.75 -0.34 6.45
N ASP A 168 -6.71 0.58 6.45
CA ASP A 168 -7.16 1.30 7.65
C ASP A 168 -8.31 0.57 8.33
N ASP A 169 -8.22 0.47 9.66
CA ASP A 169 -9.20 -0.19 10.53
C ASP A 169 -9.35 -1.71 10.27
N LEU A 170 -8.21 -2.42 10.10
CA LEU A 170 -8.17 -3.88 10.06
C LEU A 170 -8.86 -4.46 11.29
N GLY A 171 -9.74 -5.41 11.10
CA GLY A 171 -10.50 -6.08 12.16
C GLY A 171 -11.92 -5.56 12.32
N THR A 172 -12.32 -4.54 11.58
CA THR A 172 -13.69 -3.99 11.62
C THR A 172 -14.65 -4.69 10.67
N GLU A 173 -14.13 -5.45 9.71
CA GLU A 173 -14.94 -6.22 8.78
C GLU A 173 -15.63 -7.41 9.45
N ASN A 174 -16.80 -7.76 8.91
CA ASN A 174 -17.53 -8.96 9.26
C ASN A 174 -17.22 -10.10 8.27
N GLU A 175 -17.55 -11.33 8.65
CA GLU A 175 -17.55 -12.43 7.69
C GLU A 175 -18.52 -12.12 6.54
N SER A 176 -18.02 -12.13 5.31
CA SER A 176 -18.80 -11.87 4.12
C SER A 176 -19.12 -13.17 3.40
N ASN A 177 -20.37 -13.34 2.96
CA ASN A 177 -20.75 -14.40 2.05
C ASN A 177 -20.41 -13.97 0.62
N ILE A 178 -19.33 -14.50 0.08
CA ILE A 178 -18.93 -14.33 -1.33
C ILE A 178 -19.12 -15.69 -2.00
N TYR A 179 -20.01 -15.76 -3.01
CA TYR A 179 -20.34 -17.02 -3.73
C TYR A 179 -20.78 -18.18 -2.83
N GLY A 180 -21.51 -17.90 -1.75
CA GLY A 180 -21.96 -18.91 -0.81
C GLY A 180 -20.92 -19.40 0.19
N ASN A 181 -19.68 -18.89 0.11
CA ASN A 181 -18.62 -19.18 1.07
C ASN A 181 -18.46 -18.00 2.05
N ARG A 182 -18.31 -18.32 3.33
CA ARG A 182 -17.91 -17.33 4.34
C ARG A 182 -16.43 -17.06 4.17
N VAL A 183 -16.10 -15.89 3.64
CA VAL A 183 -14.71 -15.47 3.42
C VAL A 183 -14.47 -14.17 4.17
N MET A 184 -13.38 -14.14 4.91
CA MET A 184 -12.86 -12.88 5.44
C MET A 184 -12.03 -12.23 4.33
N VAL A 185 -12.55 -11.17 3.74
CA VAL A 185 -11.95 -10.43 2.63
C VAL A 185 -10.50 -10.05 2.94
N MET A 186 -10.22 -9.60 4.15
CA MET A 186 -8.87 -9.21 4.53
C MET A 186 -7.90 -10.38 4.65
N THR A 187 -8.35 -11.57 4.98
CA THR A 187 -7.51 -12.78 4.97
C THR A 187 -6.95 -13.03 3.56
N GLU A 188 -7.79 -12.98 2.54
CA GLU A 188 -7.35 -13.15 1.15
C GLU A 188 -6.41 -12.02 0.73
N LEU A 189 -6.75 -10.76 1.00
CA LEU A 189 -5.89 -9.63 0.67
C LEU A 189 -4.53 -9.70 1.37
N ILE A 190 -4.46 -10.10 2.64
CA ILE A 190 -3.20 -10.26 3.35
C ILE A 190 -2.35 -11.36 2.71
N TYR A 191 -2.95 -12.50 2.30
CA TYR A 191 -2.23 -13.54 1.59
C TYR A 191 -1.66 -13.08 0.25
N ARG A 192 -2.44 -12.37 -0.53
CA ARG A 192 -2.01 -11.80 -1.81
C ARG A 192 -0.88 -10.79 -1.62
N ARG A 193 -1.01 -9.88 -0.65
CA ARG A 193 0.02 -8.87 -0.32
C ARG A 193 1.29 -9.52 0.22
N TYR A 194 1.19 -10.54 1.04
CA TYR A 194 2.34 -11.32 1.51
C TYR A 194 3.10 -11.98 0.35
N ASN A 195 2.40 -12.58 -0.60
CA ASN A 195 3.03 -13.15 -1.79
C ASN A 195 3.76 -12.09 -2.62
N ARG A 196 3.20 -10.89 -2.73
CA ARG A 196 3.86 -9.75 -3.40
C ARG A 196 5.06 -9.25 -2.60
N TYR A 197 4.95 -9.19 -1.28
CA TYR A 197 6.08 -8.84 -0.41
C TYR A 197 7.25 -9.80 -0.62
N GLN A 198 7.01 -11.11 -0.62
CA GLN A 198 8.03 -12.12 -0.84
C GLN A 198 8.67 -12.04 -2.25
N GLN A 199 7.89 -11.70 -3.26
CA GLN A 199 8.35 -11.64 -4.65
C GLN A 199 9.10 -10.34 -4.99
N SER A 200 8.68 -9.23 -4.46
CA SER A 200 9.12 -7.90 -4.90
C SER A 200 9.38 -6.89 -3.77
N GLY A 201 9.24 -7.29 -2.51
CA GLY A 201 9.36 -6.39 -1.38
C GLY A 201 8.24 -5.35 -1.31
N LEU A 202 7.07 -5.62 -1.90
CA LEU A 202 5.96 -4.69 -1.95
C LEU A 202 5.49 -4.30 -0.54
N CYS A 203 5.50 -3.00 -0.25
CA CYS A 203 5.18 -2.47 1.06
C CYS A 203 3.67 -2.48 1.34
N THR A 204 3.32 -2.90 2.54
CA THR A 204 1.94 -2.85 3.04
C THR A 204 1.92 -2.36 4.48
N HIS A 205 1.00 -1.46 4.77
CA HIS A 205 0.79 -0.95 6.12
C HIS A 205 -0.62 -1.30 6.60
N PHE A 206 -0.80 -1.34 7.90
CA PHE A 206 -2.10 -1.61 8.51
C PHE A 206 -2.31 -0.70 9.72
N THR A 207 -3.55 -0.29 9.95
CA THR A 207 -3.99 0.22 11.24
C THR A 207 -5.06 -0.71 11.81
N THR A 208 -5.09 -0.84 13.11
CA THR A 208 -6.06 -1.71 13.80
C THR A 208 -6.34 -1.26 15.23
N ASN A 209 -7.52 -1.59 15.72
CA ASN A 209 -7.84 -1.48 17.14
C ASN A 209 -7.55 -2.79 17.89
N LEU A 210 -7.32 -3.89 17.17
CA LEU A 210 -7.06 -5.21 17.75
C LEU A 210 -5.61 -5.29 18.26
N MET A 211 -5.44 -5.91 19.41
CA MET A 211 -4.12 -6.31 19.90
C MET A 211 -3.60 -7.53 19.10
N PRO A 212 -2.28 -7.79 19.08
CA PRO A 212 -1.72 -8.90 18.32
C PRO A 212 -2.39 -10.25 18.58
N ASP A 213 -2.74 -10.56 19.83
CA ASP A 213 -3.44 -11.79 20.18
C ASP A 213 -4.86 -11.82 19.59
N GLU A 214 -5.58 -10.70 19.62
CA GLU A 214 -6.92 -10.58 19.03
C GLU A 214 -6.88 -10.70 17.50
N ILE A 215 -5.80 -10.22 16.85
CA ILE A 215 -5.56 -10.46 15.42
C ILE A 215 -5.41 -11.96 15.14
N LYS A 216 -4.65 -12.67 15.99
CA LYS A 216 -4.46 -14.11 15.89
C LYS A 216 -5.77 -14.88 16.08
N ASP A 217 -6.59 -14.47 17.04
CA ASP A 217 -7.89 -15.08 17.30
C ASP A 217 -8.87 -14.85 16.14
N LYS A 218 -8.88 -13.64 15.56
CA LYS A 218 -9.79 -13.28 14.48
C LYS A 218 -9.40 -13.89 13.12
N TYR A 219 -8.11 -13.87 12.76
CA TYR A 219 -7.63 -14.22 11.42
C TYR A 219 -6.86 -15.55 11.38
N GLY A 220 -6.55 -16.13 12.55
CA GLY A 220 -5.72 -17.31 12.69
C GLY A 220 -4.22 -17.03 12.70
N SER A 221 -3.46 -18.02 13.21
CA SER A 221 -2.01 -17.92 13.40
C SER A 221 -1.26 -17.61 12.09
N ARG A 222 -1.67 -18.21 10.98
CA ARG A 222 -1.00 -18.03 9.67
C ARG A 222 -1.06 -16.58 9.17
N VAL A 223 -2.18 -15.90 9.34
CA VAL A 223 -2.33 -14.49 8.96
C VAL A 223 -1.53 -13.59 9.90
N HIS A 224 -1.63 -13.87 11.22
CA HIS A 224 -0.84 -13.18 12.21
C HIS A 224 0.67 -13.24 11.90
N ASP A 225 1.22 -14.43 11.65
CA ASP A 225 2.65 -14.62 11.38
C ASP A 225 3.09 -13.83 10.12
N ARG A 226 2.26 -13.80 9.07
CA ARG A 226 2.53 -13.02 7.86
C ARG A 226 2.50 -11.52 8.09
N LEU A 227 1.58 -11.03 8.92
CA LEU A 227 1.56 -9.62 9.31
C LEU A 227 2.83 -9.24 10.08
N MET A 228 3.27 -10.10 11.01
CA MET A 228 4.49 -9.86 11.79
C MET A 228 5.76 -9.90 10.92
N GLU A 229 5.77 -10.72 9.85
CA GLU A 229 6.88 -10.76 8.90
C GLU A 229 6.91 -9.53 7.97
N MET A 230 5.74 -9.07 7.51
CA MET A 230 5.64 -7.91 6.61
C MET A 230 5.80 -6.58 7.32
N CYS A 231 5.49 -6.49 8.62
CA CYS A 231 5.30 -5.22 9.31
C CYS A 231 6.01 -5.16 10.65
N THR A 232 6.60 -4.00 10.92
CA THR A 232 6.99 -3.63 12.30
C THR A 232 5.76 -3.16 13.04
N THR A 233 5.50 -3.73 14.23
CA THR A 233 4.34 -3.39 15.04
C THR A 233 4.64 -2.19 15.93
N TYR A 234 3.77 -1.19 15.91
CA TYR A 234 3.82 0.00 16.74
C TYR A 234 2.51 0.18 17.51
N VAL A 235 2.61 0.39 18.82
CA VAL A 235 1.45 0.56 19.69
C VAL A 235 1.28 2.04 20.07
N LEU A 236 0.16 2.63 19.69
CA LEU A 236 -0.23 3.98 20.10
C LEU A 236 -1.08 3.89 21.37
N THR A 237 -0.41 4.04 22.51
CA THR A 237 -1.06 4.03 23.83
C THR A 237 -1.67 5.39 24.15
N GLY A 238 -2.86 5.40 24.75
CA GLY A 238 -3.51 6.64 25.23
C GLY A 238 -5.03 6.61 25.07
N GLY A 239 -5.66 7.66 25.58
CA GLY A 239 -7.09 7.89 25.40
C GLY A 239 -7.42 8.46 24.02
N SER A 240 -8.71 8.63 23.76
CA SER A 240 -9.17 9.27 22.53
C SER A 240 -8.76 10.75 22.48
N TYR A 241 -8.13 11.15 21.38
CA TYR A 241 -7.85 12.56 21.05
C TYR A 241 -8.99 13.20 20.24
N ARG A 242 -10.12 12.52 20.06
CA ARG A 242 -11.32 13.14 19.48
C ARG A 242 -11.83 14.14 20.49
N ILE A 243 -11.78 15.42 20.14
CA ILE A 243 -12.37 16.50 20.93
C ILE A 243 -13.86 16.20 21.04
N LYS A 244 -14.38 16.14 22.27
CA LYS A 244 -15.81 16.10 22.53
C LYS A 244 -16.41 17.47 22.29
#